data_82aac0b62dd03180b2e312d62dc5d1f4
#
_entry.id   82aac0b62dd03180b2e312d62dc5d1f4
#
_cell.length_a   1.000
_cell.length_b   1.000
_cell.length_c   1.000
_cell.angle_alpha   90.00
_cell.angle_beta   90.00
_cell.angle_gamma   90.00
#
_symmetry.space_group_name_H-M   'P 1'
#
loop_
_entity.id
_entity.type
_entity.pdbx_description
1 polymer ?
#
loop_
_entity_poly.entity_id
_entity_poly.type
_entity_poly.pdbx_seq_one_letter_code
_entity_poly.pdbx_strand_id
1 'polypeptide(L)'
;MTDEIEIIENAYDKGISDENEIKKIIDDVFFKLNSGQIRIAEKINGKWNVNQWIKKAILLSFKIKKNKLVDTGYTKFYDKLESKFQTLDEDYLREKNIRIVPQAIAREGSFIAENVVLMPSFINIGAYVDSGTMVDTWATVGSCAQIGKNVHLSGGVGIGGVLEPMQANPTIIEDNCFIGARSEIVEGVIVEKNAGINAGFENEHYR
;
A
#
# COMPACT_ATOMS: atom_id res chain seq x y z
N MET A 1 21.97 5.78 1.45
CA MET A 1 20.70 5.77 2.24
C MET A 1 20.65 6.90 3.26
N THR A 2 21.64 7.10 4.14
CA THR A 2 21.60 8.21 5.13
C THR A 2 21.52 9.58 4.45
N ASP A 3 22.36 9.80 3.42
CA ASP A 3 22.39 11.06 2.68
C ASP A 3 21.09 11.33 1.89
N GLU A 4 20.48 10.30 1.30
CA GLU A 4 19.21 10.41 0.58
C GLU A 4 18.05 10.78 1.51
N ILE A 5 18.04 10.19 2.73
CA ILE A 5 17.03 10.53 3.76
C ILE A 5 17.15 12.00 4.14
N GLU A 6 18.39 12.50 4.38
CA GLU A 6 18.62 13.89 4.73
C GLU A 6 18.18 14.84 3.61
N ILE A 7 18.44 14.49 2.34
CA ILE A 7 17.98 15.27 1.18
C ILE A 7 16.44 15.32 1.12
N ILE A 8 15.76 14.18 1.32
CA ILE A 8 14.28 14.12 1.35
C ILE A 8 13.73 15.00 2.49
N GLU A 9 14.31 14.88 3.69
CA GLU A 9 13.89 15.63 4.87
C GLU A 9 14.06 17.15 4.63
N ASN A 10 15.21 17.56 4.13
CA ASN A 10 15.49 18.95 3.82
C ASN A 10 14.56 19.49 2.71
N ALA A 11 14.33 18.72 1.64
CA ALA A 11 13.43 19.12 0.55
C ALA A 11 11.99 19.25 1.01
N TYR A 12 11.55 18.39 1.93
CA TYR A 12 10.21 18.46 2.49
C TYR A 12 10.02 19.67 3.40
N ASP A 13 10.98 19.93 4.31
CA ASP A 13 10.87 20.93 5.37
C ASP A 13 11.24 22.35 4.89
N LYS A 14 12.22 22.48 3.96
CA LYS A 14 12.77 23.77 3.51
C LYS A 14 12.43 24.11 2.05
N GLY A 15 11.88 23.17 1.30
CA GLY A 15 11.59 23.29 -0.13
C GLY A 15 12.64 22.61 -1.00
N ILE A 16 12.24 22.32 -2.24
CA ILE A 16 13.09 21.63 -3.24
C ILE A 16 14.11 22.63 -3.79
N SER A 17 15.39 22.38 -3.59
CA SER A 17 16.51 23.18 -4.13
C SER A 17 16.97 22.69 -5.51
N ASP A 18 17.01 21.36 -5.71
CA ASP A 18 17.32 20.73 -7.00
C ASP A 18 16.23 19.69 -7.33
N GLU A 19 15.37 20.02 -8.31
CA GLU A 19 14.28 19.14 -8.73
C GLU A 19 14.78 17.87 -9.42
N ASN A 20 15.92 17.92 -10.12
CA ASN A 20 16.47 16.77 -10.82
C ASN A 20 17.08 15.75 -9.83
N GLU A 21 17.76 16.24 -8.80
CA GLU A 21 18.31 15.38 -7.75
C GLU A 21 17.19 14.72 -6.96
N ILE A 22 16.23 15.51 -6.48
CA ILE A 22 15.13 14.97 -5.68
C ILE A 22 14.26 13.98 -6.49
N LYS A 23 14.07 14.23 -7.79
CA LYS A 23 13.37 13.31 -8.67
C LYS A 23 14.05 11.95 -8.75
N LYS A 24 15.38 11.91 -8.93
CA LYS A 24 16.14 10.64 -8.97
C LYS A 24 15.98 9.85 -7.67
N ILE A 25 16.08 10.53 -6.53
CA ILE A 25 15.91 9.90 -5.21
C ILE A 25 14.49 9.36 -5.04
N ILE A 26 13.48 10.13 -5.44
CA ILE A 26 12.08 9.70 -5.39
C ILE A 26 11.84 8.48 -6.29
N ASP A 27 12.37 8.48 -7.50
CA ASP A 27 12.23 7.35 -8.42
C ASP A 27 12.87 6.07 -7.84
N ASP A 28 14.01 6.16 -7.15
CA ASP A 28 14.63 5.05 -6.43
C ASP A 28 13.80 4.58 -5.23
N VAL A 29 13.24 5.52 -4.46
CA VAL A 29 12.32 5.20 -3.35
C VAL A 29 11.09 4.45 -3.87
N PHE A 30 10.51 4.88 -4.98
CA PHE A 30 9.36 4.19 -5.59
C PHE A 30 9.72 2.79 -6.10
N PHE A 31 10.90 2.64 -6.71
CA PHE A 31 11.41 1.33 -7.11
C PHE A 31 11.52 0.38 -5.90
N LYS A 32 12.12 0.85 -4.80
CA LYS A 32 12.27 0.09 -3.57
C LYS A 32 10.93 -0.22 -2.88
N LEU A 33 9.97 0.70 -2.90
CA LEU A 33 8.60 0.47 -2.43
C LEU A 33 7.90 -0.59 -3.29
N ASN A 34 7.95 -0.44 -4.60
CA ASN A 34 7.33 -1.37 -5.55
C ASN A 34 7.85 -2.80 -5.42
N SER A 35 9.13 -2.96 -5.06
CA SER A 35 9.80 -4.26 -4.89
C SER A 35 9.73 -4.81 -3.46
N GLY A 36 9.18 -4.06 -2.51
CA GLY A 36 9.11 -4.45 -1.11
C GLY A 36 10.45 -4.39 -0.35
N GLN A 37 11.49 -3.80 -0.95
CA GLN A 37 12.80 -3.62 -0.30
C GLN A 37 12.73 -2.64 0.88
N ILE A 38 11.84 -1.68 0.81
CA ILE A 38 11.50 -0.77 1.91
C ILE A 38 9.99 -0.74 2.10
N ARG A 39 9.56 -0.39 3.30
CA ARG A 39 8.14 -0.26 3.62
C ARG A 39 7.90 0.89 4.62
N ILE A 40 6.67 1.39 4.65
CA ILE A 40 6.28 2.53 5.51
C ILE A 40 6.42 2.21 7.00
N ALA A 41 6.10 0.99 7.41
CA ALA A 41 6.34 0.57 8.78
C ALA A 41 6.88 -0.86 8.82
N GLU A 42 7.80 -1.10 9.73
CA GLU A 42 8.44 -2.39 9.93
C GLU A 42 8.57 -2.73 11.42
N LYS A 43 8.53 -4.02 11.74
CA LYS A 43 8.59 -4.48 13.13
C LYS A 43 10.05 -4.73 13.53
N ILE A 44 10.61 -3.88 14.39
CA ILE A 44 11.98 -3.96 14.90
C ILE A 44 11.90 -4.25 16.40
N ASN A 45 12.55 -5.33 16.86
CA ASN A 45 12.53 -5.74 18.26
C ASN A 45 11.11 -5.83 18.86
N GLY A 46 10.16 -6.33 18.07
CA GLY A 46 8.76 -6.52 18.49
C GLY A 46 7.90 -5.24 18.47
N LYS A 47 8.45 -4.09 18.11
CA LYS A 47 7.72 -2.82 18.01
C LYS A 47 7.65 -2.34 16.57
N TRP A 48 6.51 -1.79 16.18
CA TRP A 48 6.33 -1.16 14.89
C TRP A 48 6.99 0.21 14.85
N ASN A 49 7.87 0.41 13.88
CA ASN A 49 8.56 1.67 13.62
C ASN A 49 8.10 2.22 12.28
N VAL A 50 7.75 3.49 12.23
CA VAL A 50 7.27 4.16 11.03
C VAL A 50 8.40 4.95 10.36
N ASN A 51 8.67 4.65 9.11
CA ASN A 51 9.66 5.33 8.29
C ASN A 51 9.06 6.63 7.71
N GLN A 52 8.98 7.68 8.52
CA GLN A 52 8.34 8.95 8.14
C GLN A 52 8.96 9.59 6.89
N TRP A 53 10.26 9.41 6.68
CA TRP A 53 10.96 9.93 5.50
C TRP A 53 10.39 9.38 4.18
N ILE A 54 9.88 8.14 4.17
CA ILE A 54 9.22 7.54 2.99
C ILE A 54 7.90 8.26 2.70
N LYS A 55 7.11 8.60 3.72
CA LYS A 55 5.89 9.39 3.56
C LYS A 55 6.22 10.78 2.97
N LYS A 56 7.29 11.43 3.47
CA LYS A 56 7.77 12.70 2.93
C LYS A 56 8.17 12.57 1.45
N ALA A 57 8.87 11.49 1.07
CA ALA A 57 9.23 11.23 -0.33
C ALA A 57 7.98 11.08 -1.22
N ILE A 58 6.96 10.36 -0.76
CA ILE A 58 5.68 10.22 -1.47
C ILE A 58 5.02 11.60 -1.65
N LEU A 59 4.95 12.42 -0.61
CA LEU A 59 4.35 13.76 -0.68
C LEU A 59 5.13 14.70 -1.60
N LEU A 60 6.46 14.62 -1.59
CA LEU A 60 7.30 15.35 -2.54
C LEU A 60 7.02 14.92 -3.99
N SER A 61 6.79 13.62 -4.22
CA SER A 61 6.45 13.13 -5.57
C SER A 61 5.20 13.80 -6.12
N PHE A 62 4.18 14.04 -5.28
CA PHE A 62 2.97 14.74 -5.69
C PHE A 62 3.19 16.23 -5.99
N LYS A 63 4.23 16.85 -5.43
CA LYS A 63 4.61 18.24 -5.75
C LYS A 63 5.25 18.34 -7.12
N ILE A 64 6.13 17.38 -7.48
CA ILE A 64 6.92 17.42 -8.72
C ILE A 64 6.24 16.73 -9.91
N LYS A 65 5.50 15.64 -9.69
CA LYS A 65 4.77 14.93 -10.75
C LYS A 65 3.54 15.72 -11.18
N LYS A 66 3.32 15.84 -12.49
CA LYS A 66 2.12 16.45 -13.09
C LYS A 66 1.12 15.35 -13.45
N ASN A 67 -0.17 15.71 -13.41
CA ASN A 67 -1.20 14.81 -13.92
C ASN A 67 -0.97 14.56 -15.41
N LYS A 68 -1.11 13.31 -15.81
CA LYS A 68 -1.03 12.87 -17.21
C LYS A 68 -2.17 11.89 -17.52
N LEU A 69 -2.51 11.80 -18.79
CA LEU A 69 -3.45 10.78 -19.26
C LEU A 69 -2.78 9.41 -19.19
N VAL A 70 -3.39 8.50 -18.47
CA VAL A 70 -2.99 7.10 -18.38
C VAL A 70 -4.04 6.27 -19.12
N ASP A 71 -3.68 5.71 -20.26
CA ASP A 71 -4.55 4.84 -21.06
C ASP A 71 -4.20 3.38 -20.78
N THR A 72 -5.16 2.66 -20.22
CA THR A 72 -5.01 1.24 -19.89
C THR A 72 -5.62 0.32 -20.95
N GLY A 73 -6.06 0.87 -22.09
CA GLY A 73 -6.78 0.15 -23.14
C GLY A 73 -8.24 -0.13 -22.79
N TYR A 74 -8.56 -0.35 -21.53
CA TYR A 74 -9.92 -0.57 -21.02
C TYR A 74 -10.59 0.71 -20.55
N THR A 75 -9.85 1.58 -19.87
CA THR A 75 -10.33 2.88 -19.40
C THR A 75 -9.18 3.90 -19.37
N LYS A 76 -9.50 5.15 -19.16
CA LYS A 76 -8.54 6.24 -19.07
C LYS A 76 -8.60 6.89 -17.70
N PHE A 77 -7.44 7.17 -17.15
CA PHE A 77 -7.29 7.91 -15.91
C PHE A 77 -6.50 9.20 -16.14
N TYR A 78 -6.63 10.15 -15.24
CA TYR A 78 -5.86 11.38 -15.26
C TYR A 78 -5.27 11.60 -13.88
N ASP A 79 -4.06 11.09 -13.66
CA ASP A 79 -3.40 11.08 -12.36
C ASP A 79 -1.90 11.36 -12.50
N LYS A 80 -1.26 11.60 -11.36
CA LYS A 80 0.20 11.78 -11.23
C LYS A 80 0.95 10.46 -11.21
N LEU A 81 0.31 9.38 -10.81
CA LEU A 81 0.89 8.05 -10.67
C LEU A 81 0.29 7.06 -11.68
N GLU A 82 1.10 6.13 -12.08
CA GLU A 82 0.67 5.02 -12.92
C GLU A 82 0.03 3.90 -12.09
N SER A 83 -0.67 3.00 -12.78
CA SER A 83 -1.04 1.72 -12.18
C SER A 83 0.19 0.84 -12.06
N LYS A 84 0.36 0.20 -10.90
CA LYS A 84 1.43 -0.78 -10.67
C LYS A 84 1.43 -1.89 -11.74
N PHE A 85 0.26 -2.26 -12.23
CA PHE A 85 0.10 -3.39 -13.16
C PHE A 85 0.52 -3.09 -14.60
N GLN A 86 0.74 -1.82 -14.97
CA GLN A 86 1.19 -1.46 -16.32
C GLN A 86 2.61 -1.95 -16.64
N THR A 87 3.43 -2.16 -15.63
CA THR A 87 4.84 -2.55 -15.78
C THR A 87 5.09 -4.04 -15.50
N LEU A 88 4.05 -4.78 -15.10
CA LEU A 88 4.18 -6.21 -14.80
C LEU A 88 3.91 -7.05 -16.05
N ASP A 89 4.76 -8.02 -16.29
CA ASP A 89 4.57 -9.01 -17.35
C ASP A 89 3.95 -10.31 -16.81
N GLU A 90 3.51 -11.17 -17.76
CA GLU A 90 2.85 -12.42 -17.42
C GLU A 90 3.79 -13.40 -16.70
N ASP A 91 5.07 -13.42 -17.06
CA ASP A 91 6.05 -14.33 -16.45
C ASP A 91 6.28 -13.98 -15.00
N TYR A 92 6.40 -12.69 -14.69
CA TYR A 92 6.48 -12.21 -13.29
C TYR A 92 5.25 -12.62 -12.47
N LEU A 93 4.04 -12.39 -13.01
CA LEU A 93 2.79 -12.73 -12.32
C LEU A 93 2.66 -14.25 -12.10
N ARG A 94 3.08 -15.06 -13.08
CA ARG A 94 3.09 -16.51 -12.98
C ARG A 94 4.11 -17.01 -11.95
N GLU A 95 5.34 -16.49 -12.00
CA GLU A 95 6.40 -16.86 -11.05
C GLU A 95 6.00 -16.53 -9.61
N LYS A 96 5.44 -15.35 -9.39
CA LYS A 96 4.98 -14.90 -8.08
C LYS A 96 3.62 -15.47 -7.68
N ASN A 97 2.95 -16.19 -8.56
CA ASN A 97 1.60 -16.71 -8.35
C ASN A 97 0.61 -15.63 -7.87
N ILE A 98 0.68 -14.45 -8.47
CA ILE A 98 -0.20 -13.32 -8.16
C ILE A 98 -1.42 -13.40 -9.09
N ARG A 99 -2.62 -13.33 -8.51
CA ARG A 99 -3.87 -13.29 -9.26
C ARG A 99 -4.49 -11.89 -9.15
N ILE A 100 -4.72 -11.26 -10.30
CA ILE A 100 -5.35 -9.94 -10.40
C ILE A 100 -6.64 -10.08 -11.18
N VAL A 101 -7.76 -9.92 -10.50
CA VAL A 101 -9.09 -9.99 -11.15
C VAL A 101 -9.38 -8.64 -11.84
N PRO A 102 -10.03 -8.63 -13.01
CA PRO A 102 -10.39 -7.37 -13.67
C PRO A 102 -11.06 -6.37 -12.74
N GLN A 103 -10.67 -5.10 -12.84
CA GLN A 103 -11.04 -3.97 -11.99
C GLN A 103 -10.30 -3.88 -10.64
N ALA A 104 -9.40 -4.83 -10.29
CA ALA A 104 -8.46 -4.59 -9.21
C ALA A 104 -7.47 -3.49 -9.61
N ILE A 105 -7.23 -2.54 -8.71
CA ILE A 105 -6.31 -1.42 -8.91
C ILE A 105 -5.27 -1.40 -7.79
N ALA A 106 -4.00 -1.35 -8.16
CA ALA A 106 -2.93 -1.02 -7.24
C ALA A 106 -2.13 0.16 -7.80
N ARG A 107 -1.89 1.16 -6.96
CA ARG A 107 -1.13 2.36 -7.36
C ARG A 107 0.37 2.08 -7.31
N GLU A 108 1.13 2.74 -8.17
CA GLU A 108 2.59 2.79 -8.09
C GLU A 108 3.04 3.15 -6.67
N GLY A 109 4.10 2.51 -6.16
CA GLY A 109 4.58 2.67 -4.78
C GLY A 109 3.86 1.79 -3.75
N SER A 110 2.92 0.93 -4.16
CA SER A 110 2.42 -0.17 -3.32
C SER A 110 3.21 -1.45 -3.57
N PHE A 111 3.27 -2.35 -2.58
CA PHE A 111 3.87 -3.67 -2.73
C PHE A 111 2.82 -4.78 -2.65
N ILE A 112 2.90 -5.72 -3.58
CA ILE A 112 2.06 -6.92 -3.63
C ILE A 112 3.01 -8.12 -3.69
N ALA A 113 2.98 -8.92 -2.63
CA ALA A 113 3.84 -10.10 -2.50
C ALA A 113 3.30 -11.30 -3.30
N GLU A 114 4.06 -12.38 -3.27
CA GLU A 114 3.71 -13.65 -3.92
C GLU A 114 2.47 -14.31 -3.30
N ASN A 115 1.78 -15.12 -4.09
CA ASN A 115 0.56 -15.82 -3.70
C ASN A 115 -0.60 -14.91 -3.26
N VAL A 116 -0.56 -13.62 -3.60
CA VAL A 116 -1.63 -12.67 -3.30
C VAL A 116 -2.75 -12.80 -4.33
N VAL A 117 -3.99 -12.74 -3.86
CA VAL A 117 -5.16 -12.63 -4.72
C VAL A 117 -5.81 -11.28 -4.51
N LEU A 118 -5.91 -10.50 -5.58
CA LEU A 118 -6.67 -9.27 -5.64
C LEU A 118 -7.97 -9.50 -6.42
N MET A 119 -9.09 -9.56 -5.72
CA MET A 119 -10.40 -9.39 -6.35
C MET A 119 -10.58 -7.93 -6.78
N PRO A 120 -11.66 -7.52 -7.44
CA PRO A 120 -11.92 -6.10 -7.72
C PRO A 120 -11.80 -5.27 -6.45
N SER A 121 -10.68 -4.61 -6.27
CA SER A 121 -10.28 -3.97 -5.01
C SER A 121 -9.34 -2.79 -5.28
N PHE A 122 -9.03 -2.00 -4.27
CA PHE A 122 -8.15 -0.85 -4.43
C PHE A 122 -7.02 -0.86 -3.40
N ILE A 123 -5.77 -0.83 -3.89
CA ILE A 123 -4.56 -0.76 -3.07
C ILE A 123 -3.88 0.59 -3.32
N ASN A 124 -3.78 1.40 -2.28
CA ASN A 124 -3.23 2.75 -2.41
C ASN A 124 -1.69 2.76 -2.26
N ILE A 125 -1.09 3.90 -2.60
CA ILE A 125 0.35 4.14 -2.53
C ILE A 125 0.90 3.91 -1.12
N GLY A 126 2.11 3.35 -1.02
CA GLY A 126 2.77 3.03 0.25
C GLY A 126 2.18 1.84 0.99
N ALA A 127 1.06 1.29 0.52
CA ALA A 127 0.51 0.07 1.08
C ALA A 127 1.41 -1.14 0.82
N TYR A 128 1.45 -2.04 1.78
CA TYR A 128 2.21 -3.29 1.71
C TYR A 128 1.25 -4.46 1.93
N VAL A 129 1.13 -5.34 0.95
CA VAL A 129 0.30 -6.55 1.03
C VAL A 129 1.20 -7.77 0.95
N ASP A 130 1.36 -8.47 2.08
CA ASP A 130 2.27 -9.61 2.20
C ASP A 130 1.68 -10.91 1.66
N SER A 131 2.53 -11.92 1.57
CA SER A 131 2.30 -13.18 0.85
C SER A 131 1.08 -13.96 1.36
N GLY A 132 0.40 -14.62 0.42
CA GLY A 132 -0.75 -15.46 0.70
C GLY A 132 -2.03 -14.71 1.09
N THR A 133 -2.01 -13.38 1.07
CA THR A 133 -3.15 -12.53 1.45
C THR A 133 -4.18 -12.43 0.33
N MET A 134 -5.46 -12.44 0.71
CA MET A 134 -6.57 -12.14 -0.19
C MET A 134 -7.16 -10.77 0.14
N VAL A 135 -7.25 -9.92 -0.86
CA VAL A 135 -8.01 -8.67 -0.82
C VAL A 135 -9.28 -8.88 -1.65
N ASP A 136 -10.41 -9.08 -0.97
CA ASP A 136 -11.65 -9.50 -1.59
C ASP A 136 -12.42 -8.32 -2.23
N THR A 137 -13.55 -8.62 -2.83
CA THR A 137 -14.33 -7.73 -3.69
C THR A 137 -14.70 -6.43 -3.00
N TRP A 138 -14.33 -5.32 -3.62
CA TRP A 138 -14.55 -3.95 -3.14
C TRP A 138 -13.90 -3.62 -1.80
N ALA A 139 -12.96 -4.44 -1.33
CA ALA A 139 -12.10 -4.05 -0.21
C ALA A 139 -11.09 -2.98 -0.65
N THR A 140 -10.72 -2.13 0.30
CA THR A 140 -9.72 -1.08 0.10
C THR A 140 -8.59 -1.21 1.10
N VAL A 141 -7.36 -1.06 0.62
CA VAL A 141 -6.16 -0.91 1.46
C VAL A 141 -5.68 0.52 1.29
N GLY A 142 -5.87 1.31 2.32
CA GLY A 142 -5.56 2.73 2.33
C GLY A 142 -4.07 3.02 2.20
N SER A 143 -3.73 4.28 1.92
CA SER A 143 -2.34 4.70 1.75
C SER A 143 -1.51 4.35 2.99
N CYS A 144 -0.32 3.80 2.75
CA CYS A 144 0.64 3.42 3.80
C CYS A 144 0.21 2.26 4.71
N ALA A 145 -0.98 1.68 4.57
CA ALA A 145 -1.41 0.54 5.37
C ALA A 145 -0.53 -0.69 5.15
N GLN A 146 -0.32 -1.48 6.20
CA GLN A 146 0.57 -2.64 6.18
C GLN A 146 -0.21 -3.90 6.49
N ILE A 147 -0.34 -4.78 5.52
CA ILE A 147 -1.06 -6.05 5.63
C ILE A 147 -0.06 -7.19 5.67
N GLY A 148 -0.14 -8.01 6.71
CA GLY A 148 0.72 -9.17 6.94
C GLY A 148 0.40 -10.35 6.03
N LYS A 149 1.01 -11.50 6.35
CA LYS A 149 0.89 -12.76 5.59
C LYS A 149 -0.43 -13.46 5.89
N ASN A 150 -0.95 -14.14 4.87
CA ASN A 150 -2.15 -14.99 5.00
C ASN A 150 -3.35 -14.25 5.64
N VAL A 151 -3.48 -12.96 5.37
CA VAL A 151 -4.61 -12.16 5.82
C VAL A 151 -5.77 -12.31 4.84
N HIS A 152 -6.99 -12.39 5.35
CA HIS A 152 -8.20 -12.30 4.54
C HIS A 152 -8.93 -11.00 4.83
N LEU A 153 -8.91 -10.07 3.87
CA LEU A 153 -9.76 -8.89 3.87
C LEU A 153 -11.02 -9.21 3.09
N SER A 154 -12.13 -9.47 3.80
CA SER A 154 -13.39 -9.86 3.16
C SER A 154 -14.03 -8.74 2.36
N GLY A 155 -15.10 -9.04 1.62
CA GLY A 155 -15.75 -8.09 0.71
C GLY A 155 -16.14 -6.78 1.38
N GLY A 156 -15.75 -5.68 0.75
CA GLY A 156 -16.07 -4.34 1.21
C GLY A 156 -15.37 -3.89 2.50
N VAL A 157 -14.33 -4.58 2.94
CA VAL A 157 -13.49 -4.14 4.06
C VAL A 157 -12.79 -2.82 3.72
N GLY A 158 -12.82 -1.87 4.64
CA GLY A 158 -12.07 -0.63 4.58
C GLY A 158 -10.88 -0.64 5.53
N ILE A 159 -9.66 -0.69 4.99
CA ILE A 159 -8.45 -0.45 5.77
C ILE A 159 -8.04 0.99 5.59
N GLY A 160 -8.08 1.75 6.69
CA GLY A 160 -7.76 3.17 6.73
C GLY A 160 -6.36 3.48 6.25
N GLY A 161 -6.22 4.60 5.57
CA GLY A 161 -4.97 5.06 5.00
C GLY A 161 -4.52 6.36 5.61
N VAL A 162 -3.21 6.49 5.83
CA VAL A 162 -2.61 7.70 6.38
C VAL A 162 -1.35 8.07 5.61
N LEU A 163 -1.50 9.06 4.77
CA LEU A 163 -0.37 9.77 4.18
C LEU A 163 -0.23 11.17 4.80
N GLU A 164 -1.35 11.84 4.99
CA GLU A 164 -1.50 13.10 5.70
C GLU A 164 -2.61 12.98 6.77
N PRO A 165 -2.40 13.51 7.99
CA PRO A 165 -1.23 14.25 8.45
C PRO A 165 -0.01 13.35 8.69
N MET A 166 1.19 13.93 8.54
CA MET A 166 2.48 13.20 8.60
C MET A 166 2.67 12.37 9.87
N GLN A 167 2.26 12.90 11.01
CA GLN A 167 2.46 12.27 12.33
C GLN A 167 1.54 11.07 12.58
N ALA A 168 0.47 10.89 11.80
CA ALA A 168 -0.44 9.79 11.99
C ALA A 168 0.21 8.45 11.60
N ASN A 169 -0.03 7.42 12.39
CA ASN A 169 0.51 6.08 12.18
C ASN A 169 -0.32 5.29 11.15
N PRO A 170 0.28 4.44 10.34
CA PRO A 170 -0.45 3.59 9.42
C PRO A 170 -1.27 2.54 10.16
N THR A 171 -2.35 2.10 9.51
CA THR A 171 -3.07 0.90 9.92
C THR A 171 -2.22 -0.33 9.64
N ILE A 172 -2.15 -1.24 10.61
CA ILE A 172 -1.37 -2.47 10.51
C ILE A 172 -2.27 -3.66 10.82
N ILE A 173 -2.33 -4.60 9.89
CA ILE A 173 -2.96 -5.90 10.09
C ILE A 173 -1.85 -6.94 10.09
N GLU A 174 -1.59 -7.58 11.21
CA GLU A 174 -0.55 -8.60 11.32
C GLU A 174 -0.98 -9.93 10.68
N ASP A 175 -0.07 -10.91 10.71
CA ASP A 175 -0.23 -12.18 9.99
C ASP A 175 -1.44 -13.00 10.46
N ASN A 176 -2.02 -13.77 9.54
CA ASN A 176 -3.12 -14.72 9.76
C ASN A 176 -4.38 -14.08 10.34
N CYS A 177 -4.64 -12.80 10.09
CA CYS A 177 -5.87 -12.14 10.52
C CYS A 177 -7.00 -12.37 9.51
N PHE A 178 -8.21 -12.45 10.04
CA PHE A 178 -9.44 -12.45 9.25
C PHE A 178 -10.25 -11.19 9.56
N ILE A 179 -10.46 -10.36 8.54
CA ILE A 179 -11.27 -9.14 8.66
C ILE A 179 -12.60 -9.39 7.95
N GLY A 180 -13.67 -9.48 8.73
CA GLY A 180 -15.02 -9.77 8.25
C GLY A 180 -15.58 -8.69 7.33
N ALA A 181 -16.49 -9.08 6.46
CA ALA A 181 -17.05 -8.21 5.42
C ALA A 181 -17.60 -6.90 5.99
N ARG A 182 -17.30 -5.79 5.28
CA ARG A 182 -17.72 -4.42 5.63
C ARG A 182 -17.20 -3.88 6.95
N SER A 183 -16.18 -4.51 7.54
CA SER A 183 -15.48 -3.93 8.68
C SER A 183 -14.60 -2.78 8.26
N GLU A 184 -14.52 -1.74 9.11
CA GLU A 184 -13.64 -0.59 8.93
C GLU A 184 -12.56 -0.62 10.02
N ILE A 185 -11.29 -0.61 9.61
CA ILE A 185 -10.14 -0.51 10.50
C ILE A 185 -9.46 0.84 10.23
N VAL A 186 -9.60 1.75 11.17
CA VAL A 186 -9.15 3.13 10.99
C VAL A 186 -7.64 3.29 11.19
N GLU A 187 -7.11 4.43 10.80
CA GLU A 187 -5.69 4.76 10.91
C GLU A 187 -5.15 4.62 12.33
N GLY A 188 -3.91 4.14 12.42
CA GLY A 188 -3.20 3.95 13.69
C GLY A 188 -3.55 2.69 14.45
N VAL A 189 -4.60 1.97 14.04
CA VAL A 189 -4.97 0.69 14.66
C VAL A 189 -4.00 -0.41 14.23
N ILE A 190 -3.57 -1.22 15.18
CA ILE A 190 -2.82 -2.45 14.97
C ILE A 190 -3.70 -3.63 15.33
N VAL A 191 -4.03 -4.45 14.34
CA VAL A 191 -4.71 -5.74 14.55
C VAL A 191 -3.62 -6.79 14.67
N GLU A 192 -3.45 -7.34 15.86
CA GLU A 192 -2.40 -8.31 16.14
C GLU A 192 -2.66 -9.66 15.47
N LYS A 193 -1.59 -10.41 15.26
CA LYS A 193 -1.61 -11.70 14.54
C LYS A 193 -2.68 -12.66 15.06
N ASN A 194 -3.26 -13.42 14.12
CA ASN A 194 -4.31 -14.42 14.37
C ASN A 194 -5.65 -13.84 14.88
N ALA A 195 -5.85 -12.53 14.81
CA ALA A 195 -7.11 -11.92 15.23
C ALA A 195 -8.19 -12.06 14.16
N GLY A 196 -9.44 -12.20 14.62
CA GLY A 196 -10.64 -12.15 13.80
C GLY A 196 -11.47 -10.93 14.15
N ILE A 197 -11.81 -10.11 13.15
CA ILE A 197 -12.70 -8.95 13.29
C ILE A 197 -13.99 -9.26 12.53
N ASN A 198 -15.14 -9.17 13.18
CA ASN A 198 -16.45 -9.33 12.54
C ASN A 198 -17.25 -8.04 12.54
N ALA A 199 -18.03 -7.82 11.51
CA ALA A 199 -18.92 -6.65 11.36
C ALA A 199 -20.24 -6.75 12.16
N GLY A 200 -20.34 -7.63 13.15
CA GLY A 200 -21.40 -7.61 14.16
C GLY A 200 -22.76 -8.21 13.77
N PHE A 201 -22.84 -9.01 12.70
CA PHE A 201 -24.01 -9.83 12.45
C PHE A 201 -23.65 -11.32 12.61
N GLU A 202 -23.85 -11.87 13.81
CA GLU A 202 -23.85 -13.31 13.99
C GLU A 202 -25.19 -13.88 13.45
N ASN A 203 -25.09 -14.70 12.42
CA ASN A 203 -26.23 -15.50 11.98
C ASN A 203 -26.16 -16.80 12.76
N GLU A 204 -27.02 -16.97 13.79
CA GLU A 204 -27.07 -18.16 14.65
C GLU A 204 -27.34 -19.47 13.88
N HIS A 205 -27.59 -19.40 12.56
CA HIS A 205 -27.94 -20.55 11.72
C HIS A 205 -26.76 -21.18 10.96
N TYR A 206 -25.54 -20.66 11.09
CA TYR A 206 -24.34 -21.30 10.55
C TYR A 206 -23.45 -21.81 11.69
N ARG A 207 -23.77 -22.95 12.18
CA ARG A 207 -22.86 -23.79 12.97
C ARG A 207 -22.46 -25.02 12.17
#